data_04e20c37a0e4456b11fd3bdaec14f1e2
#
_entry.id   04e20c37a0e4456b11fd3bdaec14f1e2
#
_cell.length_a   1.000
_cell.length_b   1.000
_cell.length_c   1.000
_cell.angle_alpha   90.00
_cell.angle_beta   90.00
_cell.angle_gamma   90.00
#
_symmetry.space_group_name_H-M   'P 1'
#
loop_
_entity.id
_entity.type
_entity.pdbx_description
1 polymer ?
#
loop_
_entity_poly.entity_id
_entity_poly.type
_entity_poly.pdbx_seq_one_letter_code
_entity_poly.pdbx_strand_id
1 'polypeptide(L)'
;MLAGAMPVSAAHAKDPVVAGPLGGLALSAVRAATPMMIVRAVRWYRDLARLGIHLPFFLVHDFGLLYAAPKEQLEIGARPGLDHVAARIPRSAELLATYRSVLGEVAQSEASARARSMRLSDDLVVVVLARVLGSLVQRTNNIKPPYAASLPLDPEMVRDLDSQLAGLFAALPRNFEMAVLDGLARSRLHILTLADALDLDTLRLLGMLGPESTAAGALAHVDLLAAISSPAANDIVNFSLELLPSVLETHRAKATGTHAVHGYAGIGNKGSLDSLVLTELAWDENEFARRMIENEILYYTREQAPDEARRLHYLLIDASASMRGDRQVFARGLSIALGKKLQLAGEEVWMRFFDSRLYDVQRSRPGQLPAAYILGFKGERGRNPARVFAQLATELALLRARDQRDPVVHLITHAALHVPRQLVQEVRRQAHLFGVFILPSGGELDLEYLDLLEGHAVVDHATLTEKTARAAAATKIVDAAAELNDRVPSSIAPRSMRPGGGADEAPPSLRPPRTSMPPPGR
;
A
#
# COMPACT_ATOMS: atom_id res chain seq x y z
N MET A 1 32.06 -9.30 3.55
CA MET A 1 32.13 -9.71 4.95
C MET A 1 30.72 -9.72 5.50
N LEU A 2 30.06 -10.86 5.51
CA LEU A 2 28.82 -11.08 6.23
C LEU A 2 29.19 -11.04 7.72
N ALA A 3 28.90 -9.93 8.38
CA ALA A 3 28.95 -9.86 9.83
C ALA A 3 27.90 -10.86 10.33
N GLY A 4 28.36 -12.03 10.75
CA GLY A 4 27.52 -13.06 11.33
C GLY A 4 26.75 -12.45 12.49
N ALA A 5 25.41 -12.44 12.38
CA ALA A 5 24.54 -12.07 13.47
C ALA A 5 24.91 -12.97 14.67
N MET A 6 25.46 -12.38 15.73
CA MET A 6 25.75 -13.10 16.96
C MET A 6 24.45 -13.68 17.49
N PRO A 7 24.39 -14.97 17.79
CA PRO A 7 23.21 -15.57 18.39
C PRO A 7 22.92 -14.83 19.70
N VAL A 8 21.63 -14.52 19.94
CA VAL A 8 21.19 -13.92 21.22
C VAL A 8 21.60 -14.91 22.30
N SER A 9 22.67 -14.62 23.03
CA SER A 9 23.16 -15.50 24.06
C SER A 9 22.15 -15.58 25.21
N ALA A 10 22.17 -16.67 25.98
CA ALA A 10 21.37 -16.82 27.20
C ALA A 10 21.52 -15.62 28.18
N ALA A 11 22.61 -14.84 28.05
CA ALA A 11 22.85 -13.61 28.77
C ALA A 11 21.87 -12.49 28.33
N HIS A 12 21.51 -12.40 27.05
CA HIS A 12 20.54 -11.40 26.56
C HIS A 12 19.10 -11.72 26.98
N ALA A 13 18.76 -13.00 27.18
CA ALA A 13 17.46 -13.38 27.72
C ALA A 13 17.25 -12.91 29.17
N LYS A 14 18.34 -12.61 29.89
CA LYS A 14 18.33 -12.03 31.24
C LYS A 14 18.34 -10.50 31.25
N ASP A 15 18.57 -9.86 30.10
CA ASP A 15 18.50 -8.41 30.00
C ASP A 15 17.05 -7.95 30.32
N PRO A 16 16.84 -7.10 31.34
CA PRO A 16 15.51 -6.65 31.73
C PRO A 16 14.77 -5.90 30.61
N VAL A 17 15.48 -5.34 29.66
CA VAL A 17 14.89 -4.66 28.49
C VAL A 17 14.30 -5.67 27.52
N VAL A 18 14.90 -6.84 27.38
CA VAL A 18 14.45 -7.92 26.50
C VAL A 18 13.47 -8.85 27.21
N ALA A 19 13.80 -9.24 28.45
CA ALA A 19 12.96 -10.10 29.28
C ALA A 19 11.62 -9.44 29.65
N GLY A 20 11.54 -8.11 29.63
CA GLY A 20 10.33 -7.38 29.88
C GLY A 20 9.17 -7.80 28.98
N PRO A 21 9.18 -7.45 27.70
CA PRO A 21 8.11 -7.80 26.76
C PRO A 21 8.01 -9.30 26.49
N LEU A 22 9.12 -9.99 26.34
CA LEU A 22 9.17 -11.43 25.97
C LEU A 22 8.84 -12.36 27.14
N GLY A 23 8.99 -11.93 28.39
CA GLY A 23 8.63 -12.73 29.57
C GLY A 23 7.18 -13.19 29.58
N GLY A 24 6.28 -12.44 28.93
CA GLY A 24 4.89 -12.83 28.72
C GLY A 24 4.69 -14.06 27.82
N LEU A 25 5.69 -14.50 27.06
CA LEU A 25 5.63 -15.73 26.24
C LEU A 25 5.38 -17.00 27.06
N ALA A 26 5.66 -16.99 28.36
CA ALA A 26 5.27 -18.08 29.26
C ALA A 26 3.76 -18.37 29.24
N LEU A 27 2.93 -17.37 28.88
CA LEU A 27 1.48 -17.49 28.77
C LEU A 27 1.00 -17.85 27.34
N SER A 28 1.89 -17.90 26.35
CA SER A 28 1.53 -18.25 24.98
C SER A 28 0.95 -19.67 24.90
N ALA A 29 -0.23 -19.80 24.33
CA ALA A 29 -0.92 -21.06 24.13
C ALA A 29 -0.84 -21.58 22.69
N VAL A 30 -0.36 -20.76 21.74
CA VAL A 30 -0.22 -21.13 20.33
C VAL A 30 1.24 -21.41 20.02
N ARG A 31 1.50 -22.52 19.36
CA ARG A 31 2.79 -22.89 18.83
C ARG A 31 2.73 -22.93 17.31
N ALA A 32 3.66 -22.26 16.64
CA ALA A 32 3.89 -22.41 15.22
C ALA A 32 5.11 -23.30 14.98
N ALA A 33 5.06 -24.11 13.93
CA ALA A 33 6.15 -25.02 13.58
C ALA A 33 7.43 -24.30 13.10
N THR A 34 7.34 -23.01 12.74
CA THR A 34 8.46 -22.24 12.19
C THR A 34 8.91 -21.11 13.13
N PRO A 35 10.21 -21.01 13.46
CA PRO A 35 10.77 -19.95 14.31
C PRO A 35 10.57 -18.54 13.74
N MET A 36 10.48 -18.41 12.41
CA MET A 36 10.25 -17.14 11.70
C MET A 36 8.99 -16.40 12.16
N MET A 37 8.01 -17.11 12.71
CA MET A 37 6.76 -16.49 13.16
C MET A 37 6.95 -15.60 14.39
N ILE A 38 7.94 -15.87 15.23
CA ILE A 38 8.26 -14.98 16.37
C ILE A 38 8.81 -13.65 15.86
N VAL A 39 9.65 -13.67 14.81
CA VAL A 39 10.17 -12.45 14.17
C VAL A 39 9.03 -11.58 13.63
N ARG A 40 8.04 -12.20 12.99
CA ARG A 40 6.85 -11.49 12.54
C ARG A 40 6.05 -10.91 13.70
N ALA A 41 5.87 -11.68 14.78
CA ALA A 41 5.16 -11.21 15.97
C ALA A 41 5.84 -9.99 16.63
N VAL A 42 7.17 -9.91 16.60
CA VAL A 42 7.92 -8.72 17.06
C VAL A 42 7.57 -7.48 16.21
N ARG A 43 7.42 -7.63 14.89
CA ARG A 43 6.96 -6.54 14.02
C ARG A 43 5.55 -6.10 14.41
N TRP A 44 4.60 -7.03 14.50
CA TRP A 44 3.22 -6.74 14.88
C TRP A 44 3.13 -6.02 16.22
N TYR A 45 3.89 -6.49 17.20
CA TYR A 45 3.96 -5.88 18.53
C TYR A 45 4.43 -4.43 18.48
N ARG A 46 5.51 -4.15 17.73
CA ARG A 46 6.05 -2.79 17.55
C ARG A 46 5.07 -1.87 16.85
N ASP A 47 4.40 -2.35 15.81
CA ASP A 47 3.49 -1.54 15.02
C ASP A 47 2.20 -1.24 15.79
N LEU A 48 1.68 -2.21 16.56
CA LEU A 48 0.59 -1.96 17.51
C LEU A 48 0.98 -0.93 18.57
N ALA A 49 2.18 -1.01 19.12
CA ALA A 49 2.67 -0.03 20.10
C ALA A 49 2.77 1.38 19.49
N ARG A 50 3.18 1.51 18.22
CA ARG A 50 3.18 2.79 17.48
C ARG A 50 1.78 3.36 17.29
N LEU A 51 0.77 2.50 17.19
CA LEU A 51 -0.65 2.89 17.15
C LEU A 51 -1.21 3.24 18.55
N GLY A 52 -0.40 3.19 19.60
CA GLY A 52 -0.84 3.41 20.98
C GLY A 52 -1.57 2.21 21.60
N ILE A 53 -1.54 1.05 20.95
CA ILE A 53 -2.18 -0.18 21.43
C ILE A 53 -1.11 -1.03 22.13
N HIS A 54 -1.08 -0.91 23.46
CA HIS A 54 -0.10 -1.60 24.29
C HIS A 54 -0.72 -2.88 24.87
N LEU A 55 -0.38 -4.01 24.25
CA LEU A 55 -0.82 -5.36 24.64
C LEU A 55 0.39 -6.21 25.07
N PRO A 56 0.21 -7.24 25.92
CA PRO A 56 1.26 -8.20 26.19
C PRO A 56 1.71 -8.92 24.91
N PHE A 57 3.00 -9.20 24.81
CA PHE A 57 3.59 -9.82 23.62
C PHE A 57 2.97 -11.19 23.28
N PHE A 58 2.70 -12.05 24.29
CA PHE A 58 2.08 -13.35 24.05
C PHE A 58 0.73 -13.27 23.36
N LEU A 59 -0.06 -12.23 23.68
CA LEU A 59 -1.37 -12.03 23.08
C LEU A 59 -1.26 -11.64 21.60
N VAL A 60 -0.35 -10.71 21.30
CA VAL A 60 -0.04 -10.30 19.92
C VAL A 60 0.50 -11.47 19.10
N HIS A 61 1.39 -12.27 19.71
CA HIS A 61 1.94 -13.46 19.11
C HIS A 61 0.85 -14.49 18.78
N ASP A 62 0.04 -14.88 19.78
CA ASP A 62 -0.92 -15.96 19.61
C ASP A 62 -2.04 -15.57 18.64
N PHE A 63 -2.66 -14.39 18.80
CA PHE A 63 -3.68 -13.93 17.87
C PHE A 63 -3.10 -13.66 16.47
N GLY A 64 -1.91 -13.10 16.36
CA GLY A 64 -1.26 -12.90 15.07
C GLY A 64 -1.03 -14.20 14.31
N LEU A 65 -0.63 -15.26 15.02
CA LEU A 65 -0.48 -16.58 14.43
C LEU A 65 -1.80 -17.15 13.88
N LEU A 66 -2.92 -16.93 14.58
CA LEU A 66 -4.23 -17.41 14.12
C LEU A 66 -4.63 -16.86 12.75
N TYR A 67 -4.15 -15.66 12.39
CA TYR A 67 -4.45 -15.02 11.10
C TYR A 67 -3.34 -15.20 10.05
N ALA A 68 -2.10 -15.43 10.48
CA ALA A 68 -0.95 -15.40 9.58
C ALA A 68 -0.32 -16.78 9.29
N ALA A 69 -0.42 -17.74 10.22
CA ALA A 69 0.21 -19.05 10.06
C ALA A 69 -0.73 -20.06 9.38
N PRO A 70 -0.22 -20.94 8.51
CA PRO A 70 -1.01 -22.04 7.95
C PRO A 70 -1.61 -22.92 9.06
N LYS A 71 -2.85 -23.42 8.85
CA LYS A 71 -3.57 -24.19 9.85
C LYS A 71 -2.79 -25.45 10.30
N GLU A 72 -2.12 -26.07 9.34
CA GLU A 72 -1.34 -27.31 9.55
C GLU A 72 -0.10 -27.09 10.44
N GLN A 73 0.32 -25.85 10.59
CA GLN A 73 1.48 -25.46 11.41
C GLN A 73 1.08 -24.93 12.80
N LEU A 74 -0.23 -24.82 13.07
CA LEU A 74 -0.74 -24.27 14.32
C LEU A 74 -1.14 -25.37 15.29
N GLU A 75 -0.56 -25.31 16.47
CA GLU A 75 -0.98 -26.13 17.62
C GLU A 75 -1.49 -25.20 18.73
N ILE A 76 -2.77 -25.38 19.11
CA ILE A 76 -3.38 -24.68 20.24
C ILE A 76 -3.49 -25.67 21.38
N GLY A 77 -2.70 -25.47 22.45
CA GLY A 77 -2.70 -26.43 23.53
C GLY A 77 -1.87 -26.02 24.73
N ALA A 78 -1.72 -26.97 25.64
CA ALA A 78 -0.85 -26.79 26.79
C ALA A 78 0.61 -26.80 26.36
N ARG A 79 1.35 -25.77 26.77
CA ARG A 79 2.82 -25.78 26.78
C ARG A 79 3.28 -26.07 28.20
N PRO A 80 4.47 -26.67 28.40
CA PRO A 80 5.02 -26.93 29.76
C PRO A 80 5.07 -25.67 30.64
N GLY A 81 5.28 -24.49 30.02
CA GLY A 81 5.26 -23.21 30.74
C GLY A 81 3.89 -22.85 31.31
N LEU A 82 2.80 -23.16 30.59
CA LEU A 82 1.45 -22.89 31.08
C LEU A 82 1.09 -23.73 32.29
N ASP A 83 1.49 -24.98 32.32
CA ASP A 83 1.24 -25.89 33.47
C ASP A 83 2.00 -25.39 34.69
N HIS A 84 3.22 -24.90 34.53
CA HIS A 84 4.02 -24.31 35.59
C HIS A 84 3.36 -23.04 36.16
N VAL A 85 2.84 -22.15 35.32
CA VAL A 85 2.10 -20.96 35.74
C VAL A 85 0.82 -21.35 36.48
N ALA A 86 0.05 -22.29 35.94
CA ALA A 86 -1.20 -22.78 36.54
C ALA A 86 -0.97 -23.38 37.94
N ALA A 87 0.16 -24.10 38.15
CA ALA A 87 0.50 -24.68 39.44
C ALA A 87 0.89 -23.62 40.48
N ARG A 88 1.46 -22.48 40.08
CA ARG A 88 1.94 -21.44 41.00
C ARG A 88 0.98 -20.31 41.30
N ILE A 89 0.06 -20.05 40.40
CA ILE A 89 -0.94 -18.96 40.53
C ILE A 89 -2.35 -19.54 40.49
N PRO A 90 -3.03 -19.70 41.64
CA PRO A 90 -4.31 -20.46 41.73
C PRO A 90 -5.42 -20.00 40.75
N ARG A 91 -5.53 -18.72 40.49
CA ARG A 91 -6.53 -18.16 39.54
C ARG A 91 -6.14 -18.29 38.08
N SER A 92 -4.89 -18.59 37.78
CA SER A 92 -4.40 -18.63 36.40
C SER A 92 -4.93 -19.79 35.59
N ALA A 93 -5.23 -20.93 36.22
CA ALA A 93 -5.71 -22.13 35.53
C ALA A 93 -7.03 -21.87 34.78
N GLU A 94 -8.01 -21.23 35.43
CA GLU A 94 -9.31 -20.89 34.84
C GLU A 94 -9.16 -19.83 33.73
N LEU A 95 -8.35 -18.78 33.97
CA LEU A 95 -8.09 -17.73 32.98
C LEU A 95 -7.38 -18.31 31.74
N LEU A 96 -6.41 -19.21 31.92
CA LEU A 96 -5.71 -19.88 30.83
C LEU A 96 -6.63 -20.85 30.07
N ALA A 97 -7.52 -21.56 30.76
CA ALA A 97 -8.53 -22.39 30.10
C ALA A 97 -9.49 -21.54 29.23
N THR A 98 -9.96 -20.43 29.77
CA THR A 98 -10.78 -19.46 29.01
C THR A 98 -10.01 -18.87 27.83
N TYR A 99 -8.74 -18.51 28.02
CA TYR A 99 -7.88 -18.00 26.97
C TYR A 99 -7.73 -19.01 25.81
N ARG A 100 -7.45 -20.28 26.12
CA ARG A 100 -7.37 -21.36 25.10
C ARG A 100 -8.70 -21.54 24.37
N SER A 101 -9.83 -21.48 25.07
CA SER A 101 -11.17 -21.56 24.45
C SER A 101 -11.37 -20.42 23.44
N VAL A 102 -11.04 -19.17 23.81
CA VAL A 102 -11.15 -18.01 22.92
C VAL A 102 -10.27 -18.19 21.68
N LEU A 103 -9.01 -18.61 21.86
CA LEU A 103 -8.11 -18.88 20.74
C LEU A 103 -8.65 -19.97 19.82
N GLY A 104 -9.19 -21.06 20.39
CA GLY A 104 -9.80 -22.15 19.63
C GLY A 104 -11.00 -21.69 18.79
N GLU A 105 -11.88 -20.88 19.39
CA GLU A 105 -13.04 -20.33 18.71
C GLU A 105 -12.64 -19.36 17.59
N VAL A 106 -11.70 -18.45 17.85
CA VAL A 106 -11.16 -17.53 16.82
C VAL A 106 -10.46 -18.32 15.70
N ALA A 107 -9.69 -19.36 16.03
CA ALA A 107 -9.01 -20.18 15.01
C ALA A 107 -9.98 -20.92 14.08
N GLN A 108 -11.17 -21.25 14.57
CA GLN A 108 -12.24 -21.91 13.82
C GLN A 108 -13.14 -20.93 13.07
N SER A 109 -13.05 -19.62 13.34
CA SER A 109 -13.85 -18.60 12.65
C SER A 109 -13.56 -18.58 11.15
N GLU A 110 -14.58 -18.26 10.36
CA GLU A 110 -14.44 -18.10 8.91
C GLU A 110 -13.41 -17.01 8.56
N ALA A 111 -13.39 -15.93 9.34
CA ALA A 111 -12.44 -14.83 9.17
C ALA A 111 -10.98 -15.31 9.28
N SER A 112 -10.66 -16.10 10.31
CA SER A 112 -9.30 -16.65 10.46
C SER A 112 -8.94 -17.63 9.33
N ALA A 113 -9.88 -18.47 8.91
CA ALA A 113 -9.65 -19.41 7.82
C ALA A 113 -9.36 -18.68 6.49
N ARG A 114 -10.17 -17.68 6.15
CA ARG A 114 -9.96 -16.85 4.95
C ARG A 114 -8.70 -15.99 5.03
N ALA A 115 -8.42 -15.37 6.18
CA ALA A 115 -7.21 -14.59 6.38
C ALA A 115 -5.94 -15.43 6.11
N ARG A 116 -5.91 -16.66 6.60
CA ARG A 116 -4.82 -17.62 6.33
C ARG A 116 -4.72 -17.99 4.85
N SER A 117 -5.84 -18.25 4.19
CA SER A 117 -5.84 -18.58 2.75
C SER A 117 -5.32 -17.43 1.88
N MET A 118 -5.58 -16.19 2.28
CA MET A 118 -5.10 -14.98 1.58
C MET A 118 -3.63 -14.65 1.89
N ARG A 119 -2.98 -15.31 2.86
CA ARG A 119 -1.60 -15.04 3.27
C ARG A 119 -1.38 -13.55 3.57
N LEU A 120 -2.11 -13.02 4.54
CA LEU A 120 -2.05 -11.60 4.89
C LEU A 120 -0.61 -11.13 5.10
N SER A 121 -0.31 -9.93 4.60
CA SER A 121 0.94 -9.22 4.92
C SER A 121 0.97 -8.85 6.41
N ASP A 122 2.17 -8.61 6.95
CA ASP A 122 2.33 -8.24 8.36
C ASP A 122 1.54 -6.98 8.73
N ASP A 123 1.47 -6.00 7.82
CA ASP A 123 0.70 -4.78 8.02
C ASP A 123 -0.81 -5.06 8.15
N LEU A 124 -1.35 -5.95 7.33
CA LEU A 124 -2.76 -6.35 7.44
C LEU A 124 -3.04 -7.16 8.70
N VAL A 125 -2.10 -7.98 9.14
CA VAL A 125 -2.20 -8.68 10.44
C VAL A 125 -2.27 -7.67 11.58
N VAL A 126 -1.46 -6.60 11.55
CA VAL A 126 -1.51 -5.51 12.54
C VAL A 126 -2.89 -4.83 12.53
N VAL A 127 -3.47 -4.56 11.35
CA VAL A 127 -4.82 -3.98 11.22
C VAL A 127 -5.88 -4.90 11.84
N VAL A 128 -5.83 -6.19 11.57
CA VAL A 128 -6.74 -7.18 12.15
C VAL A 128 -6.59 -7.23 13.67
N LEU A 129 -5.35 -7.32 14.17
CA LEU A 129 -5.08 -7.33 15.61
C LEU A 129 -5.57 -6.06 16.30
N ALA A 130 -5.33 -4.89 15.70
CA ALA A 130 -5.80 -3.61 16.21
C ALA A 130 -7.34 -3.57 16.27
N ARG A 131 -8.03 -4.13 15.29
CA ARG A 131 -9.50 -4.22 15.25
C ARG A 131 -10.06 -5.16 16.31
N VAL A 132 -9.49 -6.36 16.42
CA VAL A 132 -9.98 -7.41 17.34
C VAL A 132 -9.61 -7.13 18.79
N LEU A 133 -8.38 -6.70 19.04
CA LEU A 133 -7.82 -6.56 20.39
C LEU A 133 -7.76 -5.11 20.89
N GLY A 134 -7.88 -4.11 20.02
CA GLY A 134 -7.72 -2.69 20.41
C GLY A 134 -8.69 -2.24 21.50
N SER A 135 -9.93 -2.74 21.48
CA SER A 135 -10.92 -2.45 22.52
C SER A 135 -10.59 -3.05 23.89
N LEU A 136 -9.74 -4.09 23.92
CA LEU A 136 -9.31 -4.75 25.15
C LEU A 136 -8.48 -3.78 26.02
N VAL A 137 -7.66 -2.93 25.42
CA VAL A 137 -6.86 -1.92 26.12
C VAL A 137 -7.75 -0.98 26.94
N GLN A 138 -8.85 -0.51 26.34
CA GLN A 138 -9.81 0.37 27.02
C GLN A 138 -10.54 -0.36 28.16
N ARG A 139 -10.88 -1.63 27.98
CA ARG A 139 -11.60 -2.46 28.94
C ARG A 139 -10.73 -2.94 30.12
N THR A 140 -9.43 -2.88 30.00
CA THR A 140 -8.47 -3.17 31.06
C THR A 140 -8.08 -1.90 31.85
N ASN A 141 -8.91 -0.86 31.82
CA ASN A 141 -8.67 0.43 32.50
C ASN A 141 -7.33 1.09 32.14
N ASN A 142 -6.89 0.93 30.90
CA ASN A 142 -5.62 1.48 30.37
C ASN A 142 -4.40 1.11 31.26
N ILE A 143 -4.38 -0.10 31.79
CA ILE A 143 -3.22 -0.58 32.57
C ILE A 143 -2.00 -0.53 31.66
N LYS A 144 -1.03 0.30 32.05
CA LYS A 144 0.21 0.45 31.28
C LYS A 144 1.14 -0.75 31.51
N PRO A 145 1.84 -1.21 30.48
CA PRO A 145 2.87 -2.21 30.66
C PRO A 145 3.97 -1.69 31.60
N PRO A 146 4.50 -2.55 32.49
CA PRO A 146 5.55 -2.16 33.45
C PRO A 146 6.94 -2.04 32.80
N TYR A 147 7.02 -2.10 31.48
CA TYR A 147 8.24 -2.06 30.67
C TYR A 147 8.03 -1.19 29.44
N ALA A 148 9.11 -0.74 28.83
CA ALA A 148 9.05 0.02 27.58
C ALA A 148 8.40 -0.83 26.47
N ALA A 149 7.45 -0.25 25.77
CA ALA A 149 6.76 -0.92 24.66
C ALA A 149 7.67 -1.18 23.44
N SER A 150 8.85 -0.57 23.39
CA SER A 150 9.86 -0.81 22.36
C SER A 150 10.64 -2.07 22.68
N LEU A 151 10.58 -3.06 21.79
CA LEU A 151 11.50 -4.18 21.78
C LEU A 151 12.76 -3.74 21.02
N PRO A 152 13.92 -3.55 21.68
CA PRO A 152 15.13 -3.07 21.03
C PRO A 152 15.83 -4.16 20.19
N LEU A 153 15.21 -5.33 20.05
CA LEU A 153 15.73 -6.44 19.26
C LEU A 153 15.52 -6.21 17.77
N ASP A 154 16.57 -6.42 17.02
CA ASP A 154 16.45 -6.64 15.59
C ASP A 154 15.64 -7.93 15.35
N PRO A 155 14.60 -7.94 14.51
CA PRO A 155 13.88 -9.16 14.18
C PRO A 155 14.77 -10.31 13.72
N GLU A 156 15.92 -10.05 13.11
CA GLU A 156 16.85 -11.07 12.69
C GLU A 156 17.61 -11.72 13.86
N MET A 157 17.82 -11.00 14.95
CA MET A 157 18.46 -11.53 16.17
C MET A 157 17.57 -12.54 16.92
N VAL A 158 16.27 -12.57 16.60
CA VAL A 158 15.27 -13.44 17.25
C VAL A 158 15.13 -14.80 16.54
N ARG A 159 15.88 -15.01 15.45
CA ARG A 159 15.74 -16.19 14.58
C ARG A 159 15.99 -17.54 15.29
N ASP A 160 16.85 -17.56 16.29
CA ASP A 160 17.22 -18.77 17.04
C ASP A 160 16.55 -18.85 18.42
N LEU A 161 15.48 -18.09 18.62
CA LEU A 161 14.89 -17.89 19.93
C LEU A 161 14.23 -19.15 20.53
N ASP A 162 13.79 -20.11 19.73
CA ASP A 162 13.08 -21.31 20.23
C ASP A 162 13.94 -22.14 21.19
N SER A 163 15.25 -22.23 20.97
CA SER A 163 16.17 -22.94 21.87
C SER A 163 16.64 -22.09 23.05
N GLN A 164 16.64 -20.76 22.90
CA GLN A 164 17.17 -19.84 23.90
C GLN A 164 16.09 -19.30 24.84
N LEU A 165 14.80 -19.37 24.43
CA LEU A 165 13.65 -18.89 25.20
C LEU A 165 13.20 -19.82 26.33
N ALA A 166 13.77 -21.03 26.49
CA ALA A 166 13.39 -21.96 27.55
C ALA A 166 13.36 -21.30 28.94
N GLY A 167 14.30 -20.37 29.19
CA GLY A 167 14.33 -19.59 30.42
C GLY A 167 13.21 -18.53 30.54
N LEU A 168 12.76 -17.98 29.43
CA LEU A 168 11.65 -16.99 29.40
C LEU A 168 10.30 -17.66 29.59
N PHE A 169 10.12 -18.88 29.08
CA PHE A 169 8.92 -19.69 29.31
C PHE A 169 8.75 -20.16 30.76
N ALA A 170 9.82 -20.15 31.55
CA ALA A 170 9.75 -20.45 32.99
C ALA A 170 9.45 -19.20 33.85
N ALA A 171 9.44 -18.02 33.28
CA ALA A 171 9.16 -16.79 33.99
C ALA A 171 7.69 -16.74 34.45
N LEU A 172 7.46 -16.26 35.69
CA LEU A 172 6.09 -16.03 36.15
C LEU A 172 5.51 -14.74 35.50
N PRO A 173 4.25 -14.77 35.10
CA PRO A 173 3.59 -13.59 34.55
C PRO A 173 3.50 -12.49 35.60
N ARG A 174 3.51 -11.25 35.13
CA ARG A 174 3.36 -10.05 35.95
C ARG A 174 1.89 -9.71 36.13
N ASN A 175 1.63 -8.78 37.02
CA ASN A 175 0.27 -8.28 37.24
C ASN A 175 -0.38 -7.71 35.97
N PHE A 176 0.43 -7.14 35.07
CA PHE A 176 -0.03 -6.64 33.78
C PHE A 176 -0.59 -7.74 32.88
N GLU A 177 0.15 -8.82 32.66
CA GLU A 177 -0.26 -9.95 31.84
C GLU A 177 -1.51 -10.64 32.41
N MET A 178 -1.55 -10.81 33.73
CA MET A 178 -2.70 -11.41 34.43
C MET A 178 -3.95 -10.52 34.34
N ALA A 179 -3.80 -9.20 34.47
CA ALA A 179 -4.92 -8.26 34.33
C ALA A 179 -5.48 -8.24 32.91
N VAL A 180 -4.62 -8.37 31.90
CA VAL A 180 -5.06 -8.46 30.50
C VAL A 180 -5.77 -9.77 30.23
N LEU A 181 -5.31 -10.91 30.76
CA LEU A 181 -6.03 -12.20 30.68
C LEU A 181 -7.41 -12.13 31.35
N ASP A 182 -7.52 -11.51 32.52
CA ASP A 182 -8.79 -11.31 33.21
C ASP A 182 -9.72 -10.39 32.40
N GLY A 183 -9.19 -9.32 31.80
CA GLY A 183 -9.90 -8.44 30.87
C GLY A 183 -10.39 -9.17 29.63
N LEU A 184 -9.58 -10.07 29.07
CA LEU A 184 -9.93 -10.89 27.92
C LEU A 184 -11.06 -11.88 28.29
N ALA A 185 -10.96 -12.54 29.43
CA ALA A 185 -11.99 -13.46 29.88
C ALA A 185 -13.35 -12.76 30.04
N ARG A 186 -13.37 -11.57 30.63
CA ARG A 186 -14.59 -10.74 30.76
C ARG A 186 -15.11 -10.22 29.42
N SER A 187 -14.24 -10.05 28.44
CA SER A 187 -14.57 -9.51 27.11
C SER A 187 -14.71 -10.58 26.03
N ARG A 188 -14.72 -11.88 26.40
CA ARG A 188 -14.73 -13.02 25.47
C ARG A 188 -15.72 -12.85 24.33
N LEU A 189 -17.00 -12.67 24.62
CA LEU A 189 -18.05 -12.53 23.59
C LEU A 189 -17.79 -11.34 22.67
N HIS A 190 -17.31 -10.23 23.21
CA HIS A 190 -17.02 -9.05 22.41
C HIS A 190 -15.83 -9.29 21.45
N ILE A 191 -14.80 -9.98 21.89
CA ILE A 191 -13.63 -10.33 21.04
C ILE A 191 -14.07 -11.27 19.92
N LEU A 192 -14.88 -12.27 20.23
CA LEU A 192 -15.42 -13.20 19.23
C LEU A 192 -16.29 -12.47 18.21
N THR A 193 -17.19 -11.58 18.68
CA THR A 193 -18.01 -10.76 17.78
C THR A 193 -17.15 -9.88 16.87
N LEU A 194 -16.07 -9.28 17.39
CA LEU A 194 -15.16 -8.48 16.56
C LEU A 194 -14.37 -9.33 15.58
N ALA A 195 -13.98 -10.54 15.97
CA ALA A 195 -13.28 -11.47 15.08
C ALA A 195 -14.21 -11.94 13.93
N ASP A 196 -15.47 -12.22 14.22
CA ASP A 196 -16.46 -12.62 13.22
C ASP A 196 -16.92 -11.45 12.34
N ALA A 197 -16.91 -10.23 12.88
CA ALA A 197 -17.27 -9.01 12.15
C ALA A 197 -16.13 -8.44 11.28
N LEU A 198 -15.04 -9.17 11.10
CA LEU A 198 -13.97 -8.75 10.19
C LEU A 198 -14.48 -8.71 8.75
N ASP A 199 -14.36 -7.56 8.10
CA ASP A 199 -14.67 -7.43 6.69
C ASP A 199 -13.56 -8.07 5.83
N LEU A 200 -13.85 -9.29 5.42
CA LEU A 200 -12.93 -10.10 4.63
C LEU A 200 -12.77 -9.57 3.20
N ASP A 201 -13.79 -8.92 2.68
CA ASP A 201 -13.75 -8.35 1.33
C ASP A 201 -12.82 -7.14 1.28
N THR A 202 -12.84 -6.29 2.32
CA THR A 202 -11.84 -5.23 2.45
C THR A 202 -10.42 -5.80 2.57
N LEU A 203 -10.20 -6.83 3.38
CA LEU A 203 -8.89 -7.47 3.48
C LEU A 203 -8.44 -8.07 2.15
N ARG A 204 -9.37 -8.68 1.40
CA ARG A 204 -9.12 -9.21 0.07
C ARG A 204 -8.72 -8.11 -0.91
N LEU A 205 -9.47 -7.00 -0.93
CA LEU A 205 -9.15 -5.84 -1.77
C LEU A 205 -7.72 -5.34 -1.49
N LEU A 206 -7.39 -5.13 -0.23
CA LEU A 206 -6.06 -4.67 0.17
C LEU A 206 -4.95 -5.66 -0.21
N GLY A 207 -5.21 -6.96 -0.07
CA GLY A 207 -4.32 -8.01 -0.54
C GLY A 207 -4.08 -7.96 -2.05
N MET A 208 -5.12 -7.70 -2.85
CA MET A 208 -5.03 -7.57 -4.31
C MET A 208 -4.29 -6.30 -4.75
N LEU A 209 -4.39 -5.22 -3.98
CA LEU A 209 -3.63 -3.98 -4.25
C LEU A 209 -2.13 -4.12 -3.97
N GLY A 210 -1.74 -5.13 -3.22
CA GLY A 210 -0.36 -5.48 -2.90
C GLY A 210 0.10 -4.99 -1.53
N PRO A 211 1.16 -5.61 -0.98
CA PRO A 211 1.64 -5.33 0.38
C PRO A 211 2.12 -3.89 0.55
N GLU A 212 2.62 -3.29 -0.51
CA GLU A 212 3.12 -1.92 -0.48
C GLU A 212 2.00 -0.89 -0.32
N SER A 213 0.75 -1.21 -0.68
CA SER A 213 -0.40 -0.31 -0.48
C SER A 213 -0.75 -0.09 0.99
N THR A 214 -0.29 -0.98 1.87
CA THR A 214 -0.50 -0.94 3.32
C THR A 214 0.74 -0.50 4.10
N ALA A 215 1.91 -0.43 3.48
CA ALA A 215 3.20 -0.11 4.12
C ALA A 215 3.40 1.37 4.48
N ALA A 216 2.35 2.19 4.45
CA ALA A 216 2.45 3.64 4.60
C ALA A 216 2.67 4.15 6.05
N GLY A 217 2.80 3.27 7.04
CA GLY A 217 3.06 3.63 8.45
C GLY A 217 1.80 3.72 9.32
N ALA A 218 2.00 4.04 10.61
CA ALA A 218 0.97 3.95 11.66
C ALA A 218 -0.30 4.79 11.39
N LEU A 219 -0.16 5.98 10.81
CA LEU A 219 -1.30 6.84 10.46
C LEU A 219 -2.18 6.21 9.39
N ALA A 220 -1.57 5.60 8.39
CA ALA A 220 -2.32 4.90 7.34
C ALA A 220 -3.10 3.69 7.88
N HIS A 221 -2.59 3.01 8.89
CA HIS A 221 -3.33 1.94 9.57
C HIS A 221 -4.57 2.47 10.32
N VAL A 222 -4.48 3.65 10.95
CA VAL A 222 -5.64 4.30 11.59
C VAL A 222 -6.70 4.69 10.55
N ASP A 223 -6.27 5.32 9.46
CA ASP A 223 -7.18 5.68 8.36
C ASP A 223 -7.81 4.45 7.73
N LEU A 224 -7.04 3.38 7.57
CA LEU A 224 -7.50 2.10 7.05
C LEU A 224 -8.55 1.47 7.98
N LEU A 225 -8.31 1.45 9.29
CA LEU A 225 -9.28 0.97 10.28
C LEU A 225 -10.59 1.77 10.25
N ALA A 226 -10.49 3.08 10.11
CA ALA A 226 -11.65 3.95 9.98
C ALA A 226 -12.42 3.69 8.68
N ALA A 227 -11.69 3.45 7.58
CA ALA A 227 -12.28 3.11 6.28
C ALA A 227 -13.05 1.78 6.32
N ILE A 228 -12.43 0.74 6.86
CA ILE A 228 -13.03 -0.60 7.01
C ILE A 228 -14.30 -0.58 7.87
N SER A 229 -14.39 0.35 8.81
CA SER A 229 -15.54 0.47 9.71
C SER A 229 -16.72 1.23 9.10
N SER A 230 -16.59 1.78 7.89
CA SER A 230 -17.63 2.59 7.24
C SER A 230 -18.50 1.72 6.32
N PRO A 231 -19.85 1.70 6.48
CA PRO A 231 -20.73 0.97 5.54
C PRO A 231 -20.55 1.39 4.09
N ALA A 232 -20.33 2.69 3.85
CA ALA A 232 -20.09 3.20 2.48
C ALA A 232 -18.78 2.67 1.87
N ALA A 233 -17.81 2.30 2.69
CA ALA A 233 -16.56 1.70 2.21
C ALA A 233 -16.79 0.27 1.70
N ASN A 234 -17.68 -0.50 2.34
CA ASN A 234 -17.97 -1.87 1.92
C ASN A 234 -18.53 -1.94 0.49
N ASP A 235 -19.42 -1.00 0.12
CA ASP A 235 -19.96 -0.93 -1.24
C ASP A 235 -18.87 -0.62 -2.28
N ILE A 236 -17.94 0.29 -1.92
CA ILE A 236 -16.79 0.62 -2.78
C ILE A 236 -15.85 -0.58 -2.91
N VAL A 237 -15.60 -1.29 -1.79
CA VAL A 237 -14.77 -2.51 -1.76
C VAL A 237 -15.37 -3.58 -2.66
N ASN A 238 -16.66 -3.88 -2.49
CA ASN A 238 -17.35 -4.89 -3.29
C ASN A 238 -17.28 -4.57 -4.77
N PHE A 239 -17.56 -3.32 -5.15
CA PHE A 239 -17.46 -2.91 -6.54
C PHE A 239 -16.02 -2.97 -7.08
N SER A 240 -15.03 -2.59 -6.28
CA SER A 240 -13.61 -2.69 -6.68
C SER A 240 -13.19 -4.15 -6.88
N LEU A 241 -13.67 -5.08 -6.04
CA LEU A 241 -13.42 -6.51 -6.16
C LEU A 241 -14.04 -7.14 -7.41
N GLU A 242 -15.10 -6.53 -7.96
CA GLU A 242 -15.68 -6.95 -9.23
C GLU A 242 -14.78 -6.56 -10.41
N LEU A 243 -14.08 -5.44 -10.34
CA LEU A 243 -13.28 -4.89 -11.43
C LEU A 243 -11.82 -5.39 -11.45
N LEU A 244 -11.19 -5.49 -10.30
CA LEU A 244 -9.75 -5.79 -10.20
C LEU A 244 -9.31 -7.10 -10.85
N PRO A 245 -10.08 -8.22 -10.80
CA PRO A 245 -9.66 -9.45 -11.46
C PRO A 245 -9.41 -9.27 -12.95
N SER A 246 -10.31 -8.59 -13.67
CA SER A 246 -10.15 -8.33 -15.12
C SER A 246 -8.93 -7.46 -15.42
N VAL A 247 -8.65 -6.46 -14.59
CA VAL A 247 -7.46 -5.61 -14.69
C VAL A 247 -6.17 -6.41 -14.52
N LEU A 248 -6.12 -7.30 -13.54
CA LEU A 248 -4.96 -8.14 -13.25
C LEU A 248 -4.73 -9.21 -14.33
N GLU A 249 -5.81 -9.81 -14.86
CA GLU A 249 -5.73 -10.80 -15.95
C GLU A 249 -5.23 -10.18 -17.25
N THR A 250 -5.73 -9.00 -17.61
CA THR A 250 -5.27 -8.27 -18.80
C THR A 250 -3.77 -7.97 -18.73
N HIS A 251 -3.28 -7.60 -17.55
CA HIS A 251 -1.85 -7.37 -17.35
C HIS A 251 -1.02 -8.65 -17.50
N ARG A 252 -1.47 -9.76 -16.91
CA ARG A 252 -0.79 -11.07 -17.04
C ARG A 252 -0.70 -11.52 -18.49
N ALA A 253 -1.77 -11.36 -19.27
CA ALA A 253 -1.78 -11.71 -20.68
C ALA A 253 -0.80 -10.86 -21.50
N LYS A 254 -0.69 -9.55 -21.22
CA LYS A 254 0.31 -8.68 -21.85
C LYS A 254 1.75 -9.05 -21.44
N ALA A 255 1.99 -9.34 -20.16
CA ALA A 255 3.30 -9.71 -19.66
C ALA A 255 3.83 -11.03 -20.27
N THR A 256 2.96 -12.01 -20.51
CA THR A 256 3.36 -13.27 -21.19
C THR A 256 3.66 -13.08 -22.68
N GLY A 257 3.06 -12.07 -23.32
CA GLY A 257 3.32 -11.76 -24.75
C GLY A 257 4.59 -10.95 -25.01
N THR A 258 5.06 -10.18 -24.03
CA THR A 258 6.22 -9.28 -24.19
C THR A 258 7.58 -9.95 -24.01
N HIS A 259 7.65 -11.19 -23.53
CA HIS A 259 8.92 -11.91 -23.37
C HIS A 259 9.61 -12.28 -24.69
N ALA A 260 8.97 -12.09 -25.83
CA ALA A 260 9.52 -12.46 -27.14
C ALA A 260 10.28 -11.34 -27.88
N VAL A 261 10.34 -10.10 -27.37
CA VAL A 261 10.82 -8.94 -28.15
C VAL A 261 12.07 -8.26 -27.61
N HIS A 262 12.51 -8.58 -26.39
CA HIS A 262 13.71 -7.94 -25.86
C HIS A 262 14.97 -8.70 -26.27
N GLY A 263 15.60 -8.23 -27.34
CA GLY A 263 16.93 -8.65 -27.74
C GLY A 263 17.99 -8.28 -26.68
N TYR A 264 19.12 -8.96 -26.73
CA TYR A 264 20.27 -8.56 -25.92
C TYR A 264 20.92 -7.35 -26.57
N ALA A 265 21.07 -6.25 -25.82
CA ALA A 265 21.72 -5.02 -26.30
C ALA A 265 23.24 -5.14 -26.31
N GLY A 266 23.81 -6.04 -25.52
CA GLY A 266 25.25 -6.18 -25.39
C GLY A 266 25.65 -7.15 -24.28
N ILE A 267 26.93 -7.13 -23.95
CA ILE A 267 27.53 -7.89 -22.86
C ILE A 267 28.13 -6.90 -21.88
N GLY A 268 27.87 -7.07 -20.60
CA GLY A 268 28.40 -6.25 -19.52
C GLY A 268 28.84 -7.10 -18.33
N ASN A 269 29.55 -6.49 -17.38
CA ASN A 269 30.04 -7.15 -16.18
C ASN A 269 29.12 -6.96 -14.94
N LYS A 270 27.89 -6.55 -15.16
CA LYS A 270 26.83 -6.43 -14.13
C LYS A 270 25.55 -7.06 -14.66
N GLY A 271 24.98 -7.98 -13.90
CA GLY A 271 23.74 -8.66 -14.27
C GLY A 271 23.24 -9.59 -13.17
N SER A 272 22.13 -10.28 -13.44
CA SER A 272 21.61 -11.37 -12.61
C SER A 272 22.10 -12.72 -13.13
N LEU A 273 22.07 -13.76 -12.31
CA LEU A 273 22.45 -15.13 -12.71
C LEU A 273 21.66 -15.62 -13.94
N ASP A 274 20.39 -15.17 -14.10
CA ASP A 274 19.55 -15.54 -15.26
C ASP A 274 20.01 -14.89 -16.57
N SER A 275 20.86 -13.87 -16.50
CA SER A 275 21.44 -13.19 -17.66
C SER A 275 22.91 -13.53 -17.90
N LEU A 276 23.43 -14.57 -17.22
CA LEU A 276 24.81 -15.01 -17.36
C LEU A 276 25.10 -15.46 -18.80
N VAL A 277 26.23 -15.02 -19.34
CA VAL A 277 26.67 -15.49 -20.67
C VAL A 277 27.06 -16.96 -20.54
N LEU A 278 26.49 -17.82 -21.37
CA LEU A 278 26.68 -19.27 -21.28
C LEU A 278 28.16 -19.71 -21.34
N THR A 279 29.02 -18.95 -22.01
CA THR A 279 30.46 -19.23 -22.05
C THR A 279 31.15 -19.07 -20.71
N GLU A 280 30.56 -18.28 -19.77
CA GLU A 280 31.10 -18.15 -18.40
C GLU A 280 30.95 -19.44 -17.60
N LEU A 281 29.98 -20.27 -17.92
CA LEU A 281 29.79 -21.61 -17.30
C LEU A 281 30.82 -22.66 -17.78
N ALA A 282 31.62 -22.35 -18.76
CA ALA A 282 32.66 -23.24 -19.25
C ALA A 282 33.96 -23.18 -18.41
N TRP A 283 34.09 -22.19 -17.53
CA TRP A 283 35.23 -22.09 -16.63
C TRP A 283 35.18 -23.15 -15.53
N ASP A 284 36.34 -23.57 -15.04
CA ASP A 284 36.37 -24.38 -13.84
C ASP A 284 35.88 -23.62 -12.61
N GLU A 285 35.50 -24.33 -11.57
CA GLU A 285 34.84 -23.75 -10.38
C GLU A 285 35.71 -22.67 -9.70
N ASN A 286 37.03 -22.85 -9.65
CA ASN A 286 37.94 -21.91 -9.01
C ASN A 286 38.09 -20.63 -9.85
N GLU A 287 38.22 -20.77 -11.15
CA GLU A 287 38.33 -19.64 -12.07
C GLU A 287 37.00 -18.86 -12.15
N PHE A 288 35.88 -19.57 -12.17
CA PHE A 288 34.56 -18.94 -12.10
C PHE A 288 34.38 -18.13 -10.80
N ALA A 289 34.77 -18.70 -9.66
CA ALA A 289 34.70 -18.02 -8.38
C ALA A 289 35.62 -16.78 -8.31
N ARG A 290 36.85 -16.87 -8.85
CA ARG A 290 37.78 -15.76 -8.96
C ARG A 290 37.18 -14.61 -9.78
N ARG A 291 36.67 -14.92 -10.96
CA ARG A 291 36.06 -13.95 -11.87
C ARG A 291 34.82 -13.30 -11.28
N MET A 292 34.04 -14.06 -10.47
CA MET A 292 32.89 -13.52 -9.75
C MET A 292 33.32 -12.48 -8.69
N ILE A 293 34.39 -12.77 -7.94
CA ILE A 293 34.91 -11.86 -6.91
C ILE A 293 35.50 -10.60 -7.55
N GLU A 294 36.17 -10.74 -8.68
CA GLU A 294 36.82 -9.65 -9.41
C GLU A 294 35.86 -8.87 -10.33
N ASN A 295 34.56 -9.22 -10.37
CA ASN A 295 33.54 -8.65 -11.25
C ASN A 295 33.91 -8.75 -12.75
N GLU A 296 34.58 -9.81 -13.16
CA GLU A 296 34.95 -10.08 -14.54
C GLU A 296 33.93 -10.96 -15.29
N ILE A 297 32.95 -11.52 -14.58
CA ILE A 297 31.88 -12.32 -15.17
C ILE A 297 31.04 -11.49 -16.12
N LEU A 298 30.75 -12.07 -17.28
CA LEU A 298 29.97 -11.43 -18.32
C LEU A 298 28.50 -11.83 -18.26
N TYR A 299 27.64 -10.82 -18.37
CA TYR A 299 26.20 -10.94 -18.38
C TYR A 299 25.65 -10.34 -19.67
N TYR A 300 24.59 -10.94 -20.21
CA TYR A 300 23.82 -10.30 -21.26
C TYR A 300 23.10 -9.07 -20.67
N THR A 301 23.39 -7.91 -21.22
CA THR A 301 22.60 -6.70 -20.96
C THR A 301 21.39 -6.73 -21.86
N ARG A 302 20.22 -6.71 -21.25
CA ARG A 302 18.97 -6.54 -22.00
C ARG A 302 18.93 -5.12 -22.56
N GLU A 303 18.45 -5.00 -23.79
CA GLU A 303 18.08 -3.70 -24.33
C GLU A 303 17.01 -3.12 -23.41
N GLN A 304 17.41 -2.16 -22.58
CA GLN A 304 16.42 -1.36 -21.88
C GLN A 304 15.78 -0.52 -22.97
N ALA A 305 14.48 -0.74 -23.22
CA ALA A 305 13.71 0.21 -23.97
C ALA A 305 14.04 1.60 -23.39
N PRO A 306 14.35 2.61 -24.24
CA PRO A 306 14.60 3.96 -23.75
C PRO A 306 13.49 4.27 -22.75
N ASP A 307 13.88 4.80 -21.58
CA ASP A 307 12.95 5.16 -20.51
C ASP A 307 11.87 6.01 -21.17
N GLU A 308 10.82 5.34 -21.69
CA GLU A 308 9.68 6.03 -22.28
C GLU A 308 9.19 6.92 -21.15
N ALA A 309 9.27 8.23 -21.37
CA ALA A 309 9.01 9.23 -20.34
C ALA A 309 7.65 8.88 -19.72
N ARG A 310 7.68 8.29 -18.52
CA ARG A 310 6.48 7.83 -17.81
C ARG A 310 5.54 9.01 -17.71
N ARG A 311 4.33 8.83 -18.21
CA ARG A 311 3.31 9.87 -18.13
C ARG A 311 2.83 10.02 -16.70
N LEU A 312 2.39 11.22 -16.40
CA LEU A 312 1.74 11.50 -15.13
C LEU A 312 0.22 11.46 -15.31
N HIS A 313 -0.42 10.45 -14.74
CA HIS A 313 -1.88 10.36 -14.71
C HIS A 313 -2.43 11.01 -13.44
N TYR A 314 -3.26 12.01 -13.62
CA TYR A 314 -3.87 12.78 -12.54
C TYR A 314 -5.36 12.40 -12.42
N LEU A 315 -5.72 11.57 -11.44
CA LEU A 315 -7.09 11.16 -11.16
C LEU A 315 -7.77 12.21 -10.27
N LEU A 316 -8.70 12.96 -10.85
CA LEU A 316 -9.46 14.03 -10.20
C LEU A 316 -10.87 13.54 -9.90
N ILE A 317 -11.19 13.26 -8.64
CA ILE A 317 -12.40 12.57 -8.20
C ILE A 317 -13.32 13.55 -7.49
N ASP A 318 -14.53 13.69 -7.99
CA ASP A 318 -15.55 14.56 -7.39
C ASP A 318 -16.10 13.96 -6.10
N ALA A 319 -16.04 14.74 -5.01
CA ALA A 319 -16.58 14.42 -3.69
C ALA A 319 -17.74 15.34 -3.28
N SER A 320 -18.30 16.09 -4.21
CA SER A 320 -19.43 16.98 -3.96
C SER A 320 -20.69 16.22 -3.49
N ALA A 321 -21.64 16.95 -2.94
CA ALA A 321 -22.90 16.36 -2.48
C ALA A 321 -23.69 15.63 -3.59
N SER A 322 -23.51 16.04 -4.83
CA SER A 322 -24.13 15.42 -6.02
C SER A 322 -23.62 14.02 -6.32
N MET A 323 -22.46 13.64 -5.77
CA MET A 323 -21.85 12.32 -5.94
C MET A 323 -22.28 11.28 -4.90
N ARG A 324 -23.20 11.60 -3.99
CA ARG A 324 -23.62 10.66 -2.93
C ARG A 324 -24.26 9.37 -3.49
N GLY A 325 -24.16 8.29 -2.70
CA GLY A 325 -24.73 6.98 -3.01
C GLY A 325 -23.94 6.25 -4.10
N ASP A 326 -24.64 5.60 -5.01
CA ASP A 326 -24.07 4.73 -6.05
C ASP A 326 -23.04 5.44 -6.94
N ARG A 327 -23.21 6.74 -7.17
CA ARG A 327 -22.26 7.55 -7.93
C ARG A 327 -20.90 7.64 -7.24
N GLN A 328 -20.90 7.83 -5.92
CA GLN A 328 -19.66 7.83 -5.11
C GLN A 328 -19.00 6.45 -5.11
N VAL A 329 -19.78 5.39 -4.98
CA VAL A 329 -19.30 4.00 -5.04
C VAL A 329 -18.65 3.74 -6.38
N PHE A 330 -19.33 4.09 -7.47
CA PHE A 330 -18.81 3.93 -8.83
C PHE A 330 -17.51 4.73 -9.04
N ALA A 331 -17.51 6.02 -8.73
CA ALA A 331 -16.35 6.89 -8.94
C ALA A 331 -15.11 6.41 -8.20
N ARG A 332 -15.25 6.02 -6.94
CA ARG A 332 -14.13 5.55 -6.11
C ARG A 332 -13.64 4.17 -6.52
N GLY A 333 -14.55 3.23 -6.79
CA GLY A 333 -14.17 1.90 -7.25
C GLY A 333 -13.49 1.95 -8.62
N LEU A 334 -14.03 2.75 -9.55
CA LEU A 334 -13.40 3.02 -10.84
C LEU A 334 -11.99 3.61 -10.68
N SER A 335 -11.81 4.57 -9.75
CA SER A 335 -10.51 5.19 -9.49
C SER A 335 -9.48 4.19 -8.96
N ILE A 336 -9.89 3.23 -8.13
CA ILE A 336 -9.03 2.14 -7.66
C ILE A 336 -8.62 1.24 -8.82
N ALA A 337 -9.58 0.81 -9.64
CA ALA A 337 -9.31 -0.07 -10.78
C ALA A 337 -8.44 0.60 -11.86
N LEU A 338 -8.76 1.84 -12.24
CA LEU A 338 -7.99 2.62 -13.20
C LEU A 338 -6.58 2.91 -12.68
N GLY A 339 -6.45 3.38 -11.43
CA GLY A 339 -5.15 3.63 -10.81
C GLY A 339 -4.29 2.37 -10.77
N LYS A 340 -4.87 1.20 -10.46
CA LYS A 340 -4.13 -0.07 -10.47
C LYS A 340 -3.70 -0.45 -11.89
N LYS A 341 -4.55 -0.28 -12.89
CA LYS A 341 -4.21 -0.57 -14.29
C LYS A 341 -3.07 0.30 -14.80
N LEU A 342 -3.12 1.59 -14.52
CA LEU A 342 -2.07 2.53 -14.91
C LEU A 342 -0.74 2.21 -14.21
N GLN A 343 -0.77 1.89 -12.92
CA GLN A 343 0.43 1.45 -12.21
C GLN A 343 1.03 0.15 -12.77
N LEU A 344 0.19 -0.82 -13.15
CA LEU A 344 0.66 -2.05 -13.80
C LEU A 344 1.26 -1.78 -15.18
N ALA A 345 0.82 -0.73 -15.87
CA ALA A 345 1.43 -0.24 -17.10
C ALA A 345 2.75 0.53 -16.85
N GLY A 346 3.15 0.72 -15.58
CA GLY A 346 4.38 1.44 -15.23
C GLY A 346 4.21 2.95 -15.12
N GLU A 347 2.99 3.47 -15.24
CA GLU A 347 2.71 4.90 -15.20
C GLU A 347 2.68 5.46 -13.78
N GLU A 348 3.00 6.74 -13.62
CA GLU A 348 2.87 7.44 -12.35
C GLU A 348 1.45 7.95 -12.17
N VAL A 349 0.83 7.65 -11.02
CA VAL A 349 -0.56 8.02 -10.75
C VAL A 349 -0.64 8.92 -9.53
N TRP A 350 -1.25 10.08 -9.71
CA TRP A 350 -1.62 10.99 -8.64
C TRP A 350 -3.13 11.00 -8.48
N MET A 351 -3.61 10.93 -7.24
CA MET A 351 -5.03 10.92 -6.92
C MET A 351 -5.40 12.09 -6.06
N ARG A 352 -6.52 12.72 -6.36
CA ARG A 352 -7.00 13.88 -5.61
C ARG A 352 -8.51 13.98 -5.65
N PHE A 353 -9.10 14.27 -4.51
CA PHE A 353 -10.51 14.65 -4.43
C PHE A 353 -10.69 16.15 -4.60
N PHE A 354 -11.87 16.53 -5.07
CA PHE A 354 -12.31 17.91 -5.13
C PHE A 354 -13.80 18.03 -4.81
N ASP A 355 -14.21 19.22 -4.36
CA ASP A 355 -15.59 19.66 -4.23
C ASP A 355 -15.69 21.19 -4.43
N SER A 356 -15.70 22.01 -3.36
CA SER A 356 -15.54 23.46 -3.42
C SER A 356 -14.07 23.90 -3.54
N ARG A 357 -13.15 22.97 -3.31
CA ARG A 357 -11.70 23.16 -3.37
C ARG A 357 -11.01 21.88 -3.83
N LEU A 358 -9.74 22.00 -4.17
CA LEU A 358 -8.86 20.85 -4.34
C LEU A 358 -8.31 20.41 -2.97
N TYR A 359 -8.40 19.11 -2.68
CA TYR A 359 -7.79 18.53 -1.48
C TYR A 359 -6.34 18.12 -1.74
N ASP A 360 -5.64 17.58 -0.74
CA ASP A 360 -4.25 17.19 -0.86
C ASP A 360 -4.06 16.07 -1.89
N VAL A 361 -3.04 16.22 -2.73
CA VAL A 361 -2.70 15.23 -3.73
C VAL A 361 -2.02 14.02 -3.08
N GLN A 362 -2.53 12.84 -3.38
CA GLN A 362 -1.89 11.58 -3.01
C GLN A 362 -1.11 11.05 -4.21
N ARG A 363 0.20 11.05 -4.08
CA ARG A 363 1.11 10.50 -5.09
C ARG A 363 1.22 9.00 -4.87
N SER A 364 0.87 8.21 -5.86
CA SER A 364 1.10 6.78 -5.77
C SER A 364 2.60 6.50 -5.95
N ARG A 365 3.15 5.66 -5.08
CA ARG A 365 4.46 5.07 -5.30
C ARG A 365 4.31 3.83 -6.19
N PRO A 366 5.35 3.37 -6.89
CA PRO A 366 5.29 2.14 -7.64
C PRO A 366 4.73 1.00 -6.77
N GLY A 367 3.65 0.36 -7.22
CA GLY A 367 2.96 -0.69 -6.47
C GLY A 367 2.02 -0.24 -5.34
N GLN A 368 2.02 1.03 -4.95
CA GLN A 368 1.21 1.56 -3.82
C GLN A 368 0.07 2.45 -4.30
N LEU A 369 -1.17 1.96 -4.20
CA LEU A 369 -2.36 2.80 -4.32
C LEU A 369 -2.78 3.32 -2.95
N PRO A 370 -3.19 4.60 -2.81
CA PRO A 370 -3.65 5.15 -1.55
C PRO A 370 -5.10 4.70 -1.24
N ALA A 371 -5.31 3.39 -1.11
CA ALA A 371 -6.64 2.80 -0.94
C ALA A 371 -7.35 3.33 0.31
N ALA A 372 -6.64 3.45 1.43
CA ALA A 372 -7.18 4.00 2.67
C ALA A 372 -7.72 5.43 2.48
N TYR A 373 -7.00 6.26 1.73
CA TYR A 373 -7.43 7.61 1.39
C TYR A 373 -8.71 7.59 0.52
N ILE A 374 -8.77 6.73 -0.49
CA ILE A 374 -9.93 6.63 -1.37
C ILE A 374 -11.17 6.14 -0.62
N LEU A 375 -11.01 5.11 0.22
CA LEU A 375 -12.11 4.51 0.99
C LEU A 375 -12.59 5.44 2.11
N GLY A 376 -11.67 6.05 2.86
CA GLY A 376 -11.96 6.85 4.05
C GLY A 376 -12.25 8.33 3.79
N PHE A 377 -12.08 8.84 2.57
CA PHE A 377 -12.18 10.27 2.28
C PHE A 377 -13.56 10.85 2.60
N LYS A 378 -13.56 11.99 3.31
CA LYS A 378 -14.76 12.77 3.64
C LYS A 378 -14.53 14.22 3.21
N GLY A 379 -15.19 14.67 2.14
CA GLY A 379 -15.17 16.05 1.68
C GLY A 379 -16.12 16.96 2.46
N GLU A 380 -15.95 18.25 2.30
CA GLU A 380 -16.87 19.29 2.84
C GLU A 380 -18.20 19.32 2.08
N ARG A 381 -18.28 18.64 0.93
CA ARG A 381 -19.46 18.50 0.07
C ARG A 381 -19.95 19.81 -0.56
N GLY A 382 -19.08 20.81 -0.61
CA GLY A 382 -19.33 22.05 -1.30
C GLY A 382 -19.29 21.92 -2.82
N ARG A 383 -19.44 23.03 -3.54
CA ARG A 383 -19.36 23.08 -5.00
C ARG A 383 -18.81 24.42 -5.46
N ASN A 384 -17.62 24.42 -6.03
CA ASN A 384 -17.04 25.59 -6.69
C ASN A 384 -16.10 25.15 -7.83
N PRO A 385 -16.65 24.67 -8.98
CA PRO A 385 -15.85 24.12 -10.05
C PRO A 385 -14.91 25.15 -10.69
N ALA A 386 -15.29 26.41 -10.76
CA ALA A 386 -14.45 27.46 -11.31
C ALA A 386 -13.15 27.63 -10.50
N ARG A 387 -13.26 27.68 -9.17
CA ARG A 387 -12.08 27.75 -8.28
C ARG A 387 -11.18 26.53 -8.43
N VAL A 388 -11.79 25.33 -8.48
CA VAL A 388 -11.07 24.06 -8.62
C VAL A 388 -10.27 24.04 -9.92
N PHE A 389 -10.87 24.40 -11.05
CA PHE A 389 -10.19 24.37 -12.34
C PHE A 389 -9.13 25.47 -12.48
N ALA A 390 -9.33 26.66 -11.89
CA ALA A 390 -8.30 27.70 -11.84
C ALA A 390 -7.08 27.25 -11.04
N GLN A 391 -7.28 26.61 -9.87
CA GLN A 391 -6.20 26.04 -9.09
C GLN A 391 -5.50 24.90 -9.84
N LEU A 392 -6.27 24.02 -10.48
CA LEU A 392 -5.73 22.91 -11.27
C LEU A 392 -4.85 23.40 -12.42
N ALA A 393 -5.33 24.41 -13.19
CA ALA A 393 -4.56 24.99 -14.28
C ALA A 393 -3.23 25.57 -13.81
N THR A 394 -3.23 26.27 -12.67
CA THR A 394 -2.00 26.82 -12.07
C THR A 394 -1.02 25.73 -11.65
N GLU A 395 -1.51 24.68 -10.97
CA GLU A 395 -0.66 23.57 -10.53
C GLU A 395 -0.08 22.78 -11.71
N LEU A 396 -0.88 22.52 -12.74
CA LEU A 396 -0.41 21.81 -13.95
C LEU A 396 0.62 22.63 -14.72
N ALA A 397 0.46 23.96 -14.80
CA ALA A 397 1.45 24.84 -15.40
C ALA A 397 2.80 24.79 -14.64
N LEU A 398 2.76 24.78 -13.29
CA LEU A 398 3.95 24.64 -12.47
C LEU A 398 4.59 23.24 -12.63
N LEU A 399 3.80 22.19 -12.69
CA LEU A 399 4.29 20.82 -12.93
C LEU A 399 4.98 20.71 -14.28
N ARG A 400 4.37 21.23 -15.34
CA ARG A 400 4.94 21.19 -16.69
C ARG A 400 6.23 21.98 -16.79
N ALA A 401 6.29 23.14 -16.14
CA ALA A 401 7.51 23.95 -16.09
C ALA A 401 8.67 23.25 -15.35
N ARG A 402 8.35 22.45 -14.33
CA ARG A 402 9.31 21.75 -13.48
C ARG A 402 9.76 20.41 -14.05
N ASP A 403 8.81 19.57 -14.45
CA ASP A 403 9.07 18.15 -14.77
C ASP A 403 9.08 17.87 -16.28
N GLN A 404 8.66 18.81 -17.13
CA GLN A 404 8.55 18.68 -18.59
C GLN A 404 7.75 17.44 -19.06
N ARG A 405 6.93 16.85 -18.21
CA ARG A 405 6.07 15.69 -18.52
C ARG A 405 4.71 16.17 -19.00
N ASP A 406 4.09 15.39 -19.89
CA ASP A 406 2.73 15.64 -20.31
C ASP A 406 1.74 14.96 -19.36
N PRO A 407 1.04 15.70 -18.48
CA PRO A 407 0.07 15.12 -17.59
C PRO A 407 -1.23 14.76 -18.32
N VAL A 408 -1.84 13.64 -17.92
CA VAL A 408 -3.18 13.20 -18.36
C VAL A 408 -4.13 13.31 -17.18
N VAL A 409 -5.12 14.17 -17.26
CA VAL A 409 -6.12 14.38 -16.21
C VAL A 409 -7.36 13.55 -16.51
N HIS A 410 -7.68 12.63 -15.60
CA HIS A 410 -8.93 11.85 -15.62
C HIS A 410 -9.92 12.49 -14.66
N LEU A 411 -10.90 13.19 -15.19
CA LEU A 411 -11.97 13.86 -14.43
C LEU A 411 -13.13 12.89 -14.22
N ILE A 412 -13.41 12.50 -12.99
CA ILE A 412 -14.54 11.62 -12.64
C ILE A 412 -15.53 12.42 -11.83
N THR A 413 -16.69 12.74 -12.42
CA THR A 413 -17.66 13.68 -11.85
C THR A 413 -19.08 13.35 -12.28
N HIS A 414 -20.04 14.12 -11.78
CA HIS A 414 -21.43 14.07 -12.23
C HIS A 414 -21.67 14.96 -13.45
N ALA A 415 -22.74 14.68 -14.19
CA ALA A 415 -23.08 15.34 -15.45
C ALA A 415 -23.34 16.87 -15.38
N ALA A 416 -23.66 17.40 -14.19
CA ALA A 416 -23.94 18.83 -14.02
C ALA A 416 -22.73 19.62 -13.46
N LEU A 417 -21.50 19.24 -13.80
CA LEU A 417 -20.31 20.00 -13.47
C LEU A 417 -20.08 21.10 -14.51
N HIS A 418 -20.79 22.21 -14.38
CA HIS A 418 -20.59 23.36 -15.25
C HIS A 418 -19.32 24.12 -14.85
N VAL A 419 -18.33 24.11 -15.73
CA VAL A 419 -17.08 24.84 -15.61
C VAL A 419 -17.02 25.87 -16.72
N PRO A 420 -16.58 27.11 -16.46
CA PRO A 420 -16.36 28.08 -17.53
C PRO A 420 -15.41 27.51 -18.59
N ARG A 421 -15.83 27.53 -19.87
CA ARG A 421 -15.08 26.96 -21.00
C ARG A 421 -13.62 27.43 -21.04
N GLN A 422 -13.38 28.71 -20.71
CA GLN A 422 -12.02 29.29 -20.66
C GLN A 422 -11.09 28.56 -19.69
N LEU A 423 -11.59 28.21 -18.49
CA LEU A 423 -10.79 27.50 -17.51
C LEU A 423 -10.46 26.07 -17.96
N VAL A 424 -11.39 25.41 -18.65
CA VAL A 424 -11.11 24.09 -19.24
C VAL A 424 -10.06 24.19 -20.34
N GLN A 425 -10.12 25.25 -21.16
CA GLN A 425 -9.08 25.52 -22.17
C GLN A 425 -7.70 25.77 -21.55
N GLU A 426 -7.63 26.46 -20.42
CA GLU A 426 -6.38 26.67 -19.71
C GLU A 426 -5.78 25.35 -19.20
N VAL A 427 -6.62 24.47 -18.62
CA VAL A 427 -6.19 23.13 -18.21
C VAL A 427 -5.74 22.31 -19.41
N ARG A 428 -6.49 22.33 -20.54
CA ARG A 428 -6.13 21.61 -21.78
C ARG A 428 -4.79 22.04 -22.37
N ARG A 429 -4.39 23.30 -22.21
CA ARG A 429 -3.05 23.76 -22.64
C ARG A 429 -1.91 23.11 -21.87
N GLN A 430 -2.20 22.63 -20.68
CA GLN A 430 -1.21 22.05 -19.77
C GLN A 430 -1.27 20.54 -19.67
N ALA A 431 -2.43 19.92 -20.00
CA ALA A 431 -2.69 18.51 -19.81
C ALA A 431 -3.69 17.97 -20.83
N HIS A 432 -3.63 16.67 -21.10
CA HIS A 432 -4.68 15.95 -21.81
C HIS A 432 -5.83 15.68 -20.86
N LEU A 433 -7.08 15.90 -21.31
CA LEU A 433 -8.27 15.76 -20.47
C LEU A 433 -9.15 14.60 -20.95
N PHE A 434 -9.43 13.67 -20.02
CA PHE A 434 -10.44 12.62 -20.21
C PHE A 434 -11.52 12.73 -19.15
N GLY A 435 -12.81 12.70 -19.55
CA GLY A 435 -13.96 12.87 -18.67
C GLY A 435 -14.75 11.59 -18.45
N VAL A 436 -15.15 11.30 -17.22
CA VAL A 436 -16.17 10.29 -16.87
C VAL A 436 -17.32 11.01 -16.19
N PHE A 437 -18.47 11.05 -16.86
CA PHE A 437 -19.65 11.77 -16.40
C PHE A 437 -20.75 10.81 -15.96
N ILE A 438 -21.16 10.94 -14.71
CA ILE A 438 -22.17 10.08 -14.10
C ILE A 438 -23.51 10.83 -14.06
N LEU A 439 -24.50 10.33 -14.81
CA LEU A 439 -25.80 10.95 -14.94
C LEU A 439 -26.68 10.68 -13.70
N PRO A 440 -27.50 11.66 -13.30
CA PRO A 440 -28.64 11.40 -12.44
C PRO A 440 -29.74 10.67 -13.22
N SER A 441 -30.75 10.15 -12.52
CA SER A 441 -31.93 9.55 -13.16
C SER A 441 -32.62 10.57 -14.08
N GLY A 442 -32.81 10.21 -15.37
CA GLY A 442 -33.40 11.06 -16.37
C GLY A 442 -32.59 12.31 -16.77
N GLY A 443 -31.32 12.36 -16.36
CA GLY A 443 -30.43 13.48 -16.73
C GLY A 443 -29.80 13.29 -18.11
N GLU A 444 -29.49 14.38 -18.74
CA GLU A 444 -28.73 14.46 -19.99
C GLU A 444 -27.37 15.12 -19.74
N LEU A 445 -26.39 14.81 -20.59
CA LEU A 445 -25.08 15.46 -20.55
C LEU A 445 -25.11 16.70 -21.45
N ASP A 446 -25.22 17.87 -20.84
CA ASP A 446 -25.19 19.15 -21.53
C ASP A 446 -24.09 20.04 -20.91
N LEU A 447 -22.89 19.97 -21.48
CA LEU A 447 -21.72 20.71 -21.00
C LEU A 447 -21.02 21.38 -22.20
N GLU A 448 -20.81 22.69 -22.12
CA GLU A 448 -20.22 23.50 -23.18
C GLU A 448 -18.76 23.18 -23.55
N TYR A 449 -18.09 22.31 -22.74
CA TYR A 449 -16.67 22.01 -22.90
C TYR A 449 -16.36 20.57 -23.31
N LEU A 450 -17.36 19.79 -23.69
CA LEU A 450 -17.14 18.36 -24.05
C LEU A 450 -16.21 18.21 -25.26
N ASP A 451 -16.25 19.12 -26.20
CA ASP A 451 -15.37 19.18 -27.38
C ASP A 451 -13.91 19.50 -27.05
N LEU A 452 -13.63 19.96 -25.82
CA LEU A 452 -12.27 20.21 -25.33
C LEU A 452 -11.61 18.98 -24.73
N LEU A 453 -12.37 17.92 -24.49
CA LEU A 453 -11.85 16.66 -23.93
C LEU A 453 -11.30 15.78 -25.07
N GLU A 454 -10.19 15.07 -24.79
CA GLU A 454 -9.64 14.06 -25.71
C GLU A 454 -10.59 12.86 -25.87
N GLY A 455 -11.38 12.61 -24.86
CA GLY A 455 -12.44 11.62 -24.84
C GLY A 455 -13.27 11.71 -23.59
N HIS A 456 -14.48 11.19 -23.65
CA HIS A 456 -15.33 11.10 -22.48
C HIS A 456 -16.17 9.83 -22.49
N ALA A 457 -16.55 9.39 -21.31
CA ALA A 457 -17.49 8.31 -21.08
C ALA A 457 -18.67 8.82 -20.26
N VAL A 458 -19.85 8.31 -20.59
CA VAL A 458 -21.10 8.64 -19.90
C VAL A 458 -21.65 7.39 -19.25
N VAL A 459 -22.02 7.49 -17.98
CA VAL A 459 -22.62 6.40 -17.21
C VAL A 459 -23.98 6.86 -16.74
N ASP A 460 -25.02 6.23 -17.22
CA ASP A 460 -26.40 6.53 -16.85
C ASP A 460 -26.81 5.87 -15.52
N HIS A 461 -27.93 6.31 -14.97
CA HIS A 461 -28.42 5.80 -13.70
C HIS A 461 -28.84 4.31 -13.78
N ALA A 462 -29.38 3.88 -14.92
CA ALA A 462 -29.77 2.49 -15.12
C ALA A 462 -28.54 1.56 -15.04
N THR A 463 -27.45 1.95 -15.70
CA THR A 463 -26.16 1.24 -15.63
C THR A 463 -25.60 1.17 -14.19
N LEU A 464 -25.79 2.21 -13.37
CA LEU A 464 -25.31 2.19 -11.98
C LEU A 464 -26.06 1.21 -11.08
N THR A 465 -27.36 1.04 -11.32
CA THR A 465 -28.22 0.19 -10.49
C THR A 465 -28.09 -1.29 -10.82
N GLU A 466 -27.76 -1.62 -12.06
CA GLU A 466 -27.55 -3.01 -12.49
C GLU A 466 -26.08 -3.41 -12.31
N LYS A 467 -25.86 -4.43 -11.49
CA LYS A 467 -24.50 -4.87 -11.09
C LYS A 467 -23.63 -5.27 -12.29
N THR A 468 -24.16 -6.04 -13.22
CA THR A 468 -23.44 -6.52 -14.41
C THR A 468 -23.13 -5.39 -15.39
N ALA A 469 -24.09 -4.51 -15.64
CA ALA A 469 -23.93 -3.35 -16.52
C ALA A 469 -22.91 -2.36 -15.93
N ARG A 470 -22.96 -2.14 -14.61
CA ARG A 470 -22.03 -1.28 -13.87
C ARG A 470 -20.58 -1.75 -14.00
N ALA A 471 -20.32 -3.05 -13.81
CA ALA A 471 -19.00 -3.64 -13.95
C ALA A 471 -18.50 -3.57 -15.40
N ALA A 472 -19.35 -3.90 -16.37
CA ALA A 472 -19.01 -3.83 -17.79
C ALA A 472 -18.69 -2.39 -18.25
N ALA A 473 -19.48 -1.41 -17.81
CA ALA A 473 -19.23 0.00 -18.11
C ALA A 473 -17.89 0.47 -17.52
N ALA A 474 -17.61 0.12 -16.27
CA ALA A 474 -16.36 0.47 -15.61
C ALA A 474 -15.13 -0.17 -16.30
N THR A 475 -15.22 -1.45 -16.67
CA THR A 475 -14.14 -2.14 -17.41
C THR A 475 -13.89 -1.45 -18.75
N LYS A 476 -14.93 -1.11 -19.52
CA LYS A 476 -14.82 -0.39 -20.78
C LYS A 476 -14.15 0.98 -20.61
N ILE A 477 -14.47 1.71 -19.53
CA ILE A 477 -13.87 3.02 -19.24
C ILE A 477 -12.40 2.86 -18.88
N VAL A 478 -12.05 1.85 -18.06
CA VAL A 478 -10.65 1.55 -17.69
C VAL A 478 -9.83 1.18 -18.91
N ASP A 479 -10.40 0.43 -19.85
CA ASP A 479 -9.72 0.04 -21.09
C ASP A 479 -9.55 1.25 -22.02
N ALA A 480 -10.58 2.04 -22.23
CA ALA A 480 -10.52 3.27 -23.04
C ALA A 480 -9.50 4.28 -22.50
N ALA A 481 -9.44 4.47 -21.17
CA ALA A 481 -8.48 5.37 -20.54
C ALA A 481 -7.03 4.86 -20.68
N ALA A 482 -6.83 3.54 -20.70
CA ALA A 482 -5.51 2.95 -20.94
C ALA A 482 -5.09 3.05 -22.42
N GLU A 483 -6.03 2.87 -23.36
CA GLU A 483 -5.76 3.02 -24.80
C GLU A 483 -5.45 4.46 -25.21
N LEU A 484 -5.98 5.46 -24.52
CA LEU A 484 -5.61 6.86 -24.74
C LEU A 484 -4.13 7.10 -24.53
N ASN A 485 -3.52 6.34 -23.63
CA ASN A 485 -2.09 6.39 -23.39
C ASN A 485 -1.29 5.97 -24.64
N ASP A 486 -1.79 5.02 -25.41
CA ASP A 486 -1.15 4.55 -26.65
C ASP A 486 -1.39 5.50 -27.83
N ARG A 487 -2.47 6.28 -27.82
CA ARG A 487 -2.88 7.17 -28.94
C ARG A 487 -2.31 8.58 -28.86
N VAL A 488 -2.01 9.07 -27.67
CA VAL A 488 -1.46 10.42 -27.49
C VAL A 488 0.06 10.36 -27.72
N PRO A 489 0.61 10.95 -28.81
CA PRO A 489 2.04 10.97 -29.01
C PRO A 489 2.70 11.75 -27.86
N SER A 490 3.76 11.19 -27.26
CA SER A 490 4.57 11.94 -26.31
C SER A 490 5.14 13.16 -27.03
N SER A 491 4.81 14.38 -26.59
CA SER A 491 5.29 15.61 -27.20
C SER A 491 6.80 15.84 -26.98
N ILE A 492 7.43 14.99 -26.20
CA ILE A 492 8.88 14.96 -25.97
C ILE A 492 9.49 14.03 -26.99
N ALA A 493 9.70 14.52 -28.22
CA ALA A 493 10.62 13.83 -29.13
C ALA A 493 11.99 13.71 -28.43
N PRO A 494 12.59 12.52 -28.35
CA PRO A 494 13.95 12.40 -27.84
C PRO A 494 14.81 13.34 -28.67
N ARG A 495 15.49 14.30 -28.04
CA ARG A 495 16.56 15.04 -28.71
C ARG A 495 17.57 14.00 -29.14
N SER A 496 17.42 13.51 -30.38
CA SER A 496 18.45 12.76 -31.03
C SER A 496 19.72 13.55 -30.89
N MET A 497 20.72 13.00 -30.22
CA MET A 497 22.09 13.47 -30.33
C MET A 497 22.38 13.60 -31.82
N ARG A 498 22.43 14.81 -32.35
CA ARG A 498 22.99 15.06 -33.66
C ARG A 498 24.45 14.62 -33.58
N PRO A 499 24.89 13.68 -34.41
CA PRO A 499 26.31 13.42 -34.52
C PRO A 499 26.95 14.70 -34.98
N GLY A 500 28.04 15.08 -34.32
CA GLY A 500 28.78 16.30 -34.58
C GLY A 500 29.17 16.43 -36.07
N GLY A 501 28.65 17.46 -36.68
CA GLY A 501 29.13 18.04 -37.94
C GLY A 501 29.67 19.40 -37.59
N GLY A 502 30.96 19.54 -37.74
CA GLY A 502 31.70 20.74 -37.38
C GLY A 502 31.33 21.96 -38.19
N ALA A 503 31.66 23.04 -37.66
CA ALA A 503 32.34 24.22 -38.18
C ALA A 503 31.91 25.45 -37.41
N ASP A 504 32.88 26.04 -36.76
CA ASP A 504 33.13 27.46 -36.55
C ASP A 504 31.95 28.43 -36.82
N GLU A 505 31.35 28.90 -35.74
CA GLU A 505 30.91 30.27 -35.60
C GLU A 505 31.05 30.69 -34.13
N ALA A 506 32.06 31.52 -33.85
CA ALA A 506 32.30 32.12 -32.55
C ALA A 506 31.15 33.10 -32.21
N PRO A 507 30.63 33.10 -30.98
CA PRO A 507 29.60 34.05 -30.60
C PRO A 507 30.19 35.48 -30.57
N PRO A 508 29.42 36.51 -30.98
CA PRO A 508 29.88 37.90 -30.95
C PRO A 508 30.13 38.34 -29.50
N SER A 509 31.32 38.85 -29.26
CA SER A 509 31.74 39.42 -27.99
C SER A 509 30.87 40.62 -27.62
N LEU A 510 30.11 40.49 -26.53
CA LEU A 510 29.45 41.61 -25.85
C LEU A 510 30.53 42.50 -25.19
N ARG A 511 30.89 43.62 -25.84
CA ARG A 511 31.62 44.71 -25.20
C ARG A 511 30.69 45.42 -24.21
N PRO A 512 31.13 45.70 -22.98
CA PRO A 512 30.35 46.54 -22.06
C PRO A 512 30.34 48.00 -22.54
N PRO A 513 29.27 48.78 -22.31
CA PRO A 513 29.20 50.18 -22.70
C PRO A 513 30.20 51.02 -21.92
N ARG A 514 30.97 51.85 -22.62
CA ARG A 514 31.86 52.87 -22.03
C ARG A 514 31.01 53.92 -21.33
N THR A 515 31.15 54.04 -20.03
CA THR A 515 30.69 55.20 -19.27
C THR A 515 31.64 56.38 -19.54
N SER A 516 31.14 57.40 -20.22
CA SER A 516 31.78 58.70 -20.36
C SER A 516 31.64 59.47 -19.04
N MET A 517 32.76 59.72 -18.39
CA MET A 517 32.86 60.72 -17.30
C MET A 517 32.71 62.13 -17.87
N PRO A 518 31.96 63.03 -17.22
CA PRO A 518 32.00 64.46 -17.53
C PRO A 518 33.27 65.08 -16.94
N PRO A 519 33.83 66.19 -17.59
CA PRO A 519 35.03 66.85 -17.13
C PRO A 519 34.77 67.73 -15.88
N PRO A 520 35.79 68.03 -15.07
CA PRO A 520 35.64 68.87 -13.88
C PRO A 520 35.47 70.30 -14.27
N GLY A 521 34.40 70.95 -13.85
CA GLY A 521 34.20 72.40 -13.94
C GLY A 521 34.91 73.17 -12.82
N ARG A 522 35.43 74.28 -13.20
CA ARG A 522 36.09 75.31 -12.34
C ARG A 522 35.13 75.86 -11.28
#